data_f2e4af202820e7433b16ad54ef0d3d30
#
_entry.id   f2e4af202820e7433b16ad54ef0d3d30
#
_cell.length_a   1.000
_cell.length_b   1.000
_cell.length_c   1.000
_cell.angle_alpha   90.00
_cell.angle_beta   90.00
_cell.angle_gamma   90.00
#
_symmetry.space_group_name_H-M   'P 1'
#
loop_
_entity.id
_entity.type
_entity.pdbx_description
1 polymer ?
#
loop_
_entity_poly.entity_id
_entity_poly.type
_entity_poly.pdbx_seq_one_letter_code
_entity_poly.pdbx_strand_id
1 'polypeptide(L)'
;SQGSDVVIFSPKNEKIMIEKKRGQNMFPALLPSNMDALKASYQAQNNGTERIGGRDAFVVSLTPKDQMRYGYKFWVDKEFGLLLKTMTLGERGDALEQISFSQLTLMDGQNMDWFKPKFDPSKSYVMDQEGPAKASSSDMDWDVTQLPSGYRKVDQVKQSVQGKGLPVTQMIFSDGLASISVFIEPLGKGVRPKIGHTVVGATNFFALVNEGHQVMVIGEVPEAAVTQFANAVSFKSKK
;
A
#
# COMPACT_ATOMS: atom_id res chain seq x y z
N SER A 1 5.25 -1.83 -15.63
CA SER A 1 5.93 -0.64 -15.08
C SER A 1 7.26 -0.44 -15.79
N GLN A 2 7.61 0.79 -16.10
CA GLN A 2 8.91 1.15 -16.69
C GLN A 2 9.66 2.00 -15.65
N GLY A 3 10.65 1.40 -14.98
CA GLY A 3 11.39 2.08 -13.91
C GLY A 3 10.49 2.45 -12.73
N SER A 4 10.44 3.76 -12.39
CA SER A 4 9.63 4.32 -11.30
C SER A 4 8.18 4.60 -11.68
N ASP A 5 7.79 4.43 -12.95
CA ASP A 5 6.50 4.82 -13.47
C ASP A 5 5.62 3.60 -13.76
N VAL A 6 4.35 3.71 -13.44
CA VAL A 6 3.30 2.77 -13.84
C VAL A 6 2.50 3.43 -14.96
N VAL A 7 2.52 2.83 -16.14
CA VAL A 7 1.72 3.26 -17.27
C VAL A 7 0.46 2.40 -17.32
N ILE A 8 -0.69 3.02 -17.11
CA ILE A 8 -2.00 2.38 -17.20
C ILE A 8 -2.61 2.76 -18.54
N PHE A 9 -2.82 1.78 -19.38
CA PHE A 9 -3.41 1.95 -20.68
C PHE A 9 -4.86 1.50 -20.71
N SER A 10 -5.79 2.41 -21.02
CA SER A 10 -7.23 2.13 -21.13
C SER A 10 -7.67 2.27 -22.58
N PRO A 11 -7.68 1.17 -23.37
CA PRO A 11 -8.00 1.23 -24.79
C PRO A 11 -9.47 1.65 -25.06
N LYS A 12 -10.39 1.33 -24.15
CA LYS A 12 -11.81 1.71 -24.27
C LYS A 12 -12.05 3.21 -24.10
N ASN A 13 -11.25 3.86 -23.25
CA ASN A 13 -11.42 5.27 -22.91
C ASN A 13 -10.42 6.17 -23.64
N GLU A 14 -9.57 5.59 -24.49
CA GLU A 14 -8.50 6.29 -25.22
C GLU A 14 -7.59 7.12 -24.28
N LYS A 15 -7.38 6.63 -23.06
CA LYS A 15 -6.58 7.30 -22.04
C LYS A 15 -5.32 6.50 -21.70
N ILE A 16 -4.24 7.25 -21.49
CA ILE A 16 -2.98 6.77 -20.92
C ILE A 16 -2.77 7.53 -19.62
N MET A 17 -2.78 6.84 -18.49
CA MET A 17 -2.40 7.42 -17.21
C MET A 17 -0.97 7.02 -16.88
N ILE A 18 -0.15 7.99 -16.52
CA ILE A 18 1.21 7.76 -16.05
C ILE A 18 1.24 8.14 -14.57
N GLU A 19 1.38 7.14 -13.72
CA GLU A 19 1.48 7.31 -12.27
C GLU A 19 2.88 6.95 -11.78
N LYS A 20 3.39 7.69 -10.82
CA LYS A 20 4.62 7.28 -10.13
C LYS A 20 4.32 6.11 -9.19
N LYS A 21 5.13 5.07 -9.27
CA LYS A 21 5.05 3.93 -8.37
C LYS A 21 5.24 4.42 -6.93
N ARG A 22 4.18 4.43 -6.13
CA ARG A 22 4.21 4.88 -4.75
C ARG A 22 4.32 3.67 -3.83
N GLY A 23 5.52 3.41 -3.36
CA GLY A 23 5.86 2.68 -2.13
C GLY A 23 5.27 1.30 -1.87
N GLN A 24 4.24 0.87 -2.56
CA GLN A 24 3.63 -0.42 -2.36
C GLN A 24 4.22 -1.45 -3.32
N ASN A 25 4.90 -2.44 -2.76
CA ASN A 25 5.27 -3.62 -3.51
C ASN A 25 4.05 -4.54 -3.58
N MET A 26 3.52 -4.74 -4.78
CA MET A 26 2.42 -5.69 -5.02
C MET A 26 2.97 -7.07 -5.35
N PHE A 27 2.19 -8.10 -5.04
CA PHE A 27 2.52 -9.46 -5.47
C PHE A 27 2.87 -9.50 -6.98
N PRO A 28 3.95 -10.17 -7.40
CA PRO A 28 4.85 -11.03 -6.63
C PRO A 28 6.08 -10.34 -6.00
N ALA A 29 6.19 -9.03 -6.04
CA ALA A 29 7.36 -8.27 -5.59
C ALA A 29 7.16 -7.64 -4.19
N LEU A 30 6.58 -8.38 -3.25
CA LEU A 30 6.21 -7.88 -1.92
C LEU A 30 7.39 -7.72 -0.94
N LEU A 31 8.48 -8.46 -1.16
CA LEU A 31 9.55 -8.50 -0.16
C LEU A 31 10.37 -7.21 -0.18
N PRO A 32 10.50 -6.51 0.96
CA PRO A 32 11.31 -5.31 1.05
C PRO A 32 12.81 -5.65 0.99
N SER A 33 13.59 -4.72 0.48
CA SER A 33 15.04 -4.85 0.42
C SER A 33 15.73 -4.75 1.79
N ASN A 34 15.07 -4.14 2.79
CA ASN A 34 15.63 -3.95 4.13
C ASN A 34 15.12 -5.04 5.09
N MET A 35 15.89 -6.13 5.22
CA MET A 35 15.58 -7.25 6.09
C MET A 35 15.71 -6.93 7.59
N ASP A 36 16.55 -5.96 7.98
CA ASP A 36 16.74 -5.62 9.38
C ASP A 36 15.52 -4.89 9.96
N ALA A 37 14.86 -4.05 9.15
CA ALA A 37 13.58 -3.44 9.54
C ALA A 37 12.49 -4.50 9.77
N LEU A 38 12.46 -5.54 8.94
CA LEU A 38 11.53 -6.66 9.13
C LEU A 38 11.81 -7.43 10.41
N LYS A 39 13.07 -7.76 10.70
CA LYS A 39 13.48 -8.46 11.93
C LYS A 39 13.10 -7.67 13.19
N ALA A 40 13.10 -6.35 13.13
CA ALA A 40 12.66 -5.52 14.25
C ALA A 40 11.17 -5.70 14.56
N SER A 41 10.34 -5.86 13.53
CA SER A 41 8.88 -5.89 13.62
C SER A 41 8.28 -7.31 13.61
N TYR A 42 8.97 -8.28 13.03
CA TYR A 42 8.48 -9.65 12.87
C TYR A 42 9.49 -10.69 13.37
N GLN A 43 8.96 -11.83 13.78
CA GLN A 43 9.72 -13.07 13.99
C GLN A 43 9.52 -13.96 12.76
N ALA A 44 10.61 -14.29 12.09
CA ALA A 44 10.60 -15.20 10.95
C ALA A 44 10.78 -16.66 11.38
N GLN A 45 10.02 -17.56 10.78
CA GLN A 45 10.12 -19.00 11.00
C GLN A 45 10.07 -19.74 9.65
N ASN A 46 10.97 -20.70 9.46
CA ASN A 46 10.93 -21.64 8.35
C ASN A 46 9.96 -22.80 8.68
N ASN A 47 8.96 -23.01 7.84
CA ASN A 47 7.92 -24.02 8.01
C ASN A 47 8.10 -25.20 7.03
N GLY A 48 9.30 -25.39 6.51
CA GLY A 48 9.61 -26.48 5.59
C GLY A 48 9.36 -26.13 4.13
N THR A 49 8.84 -27.09 3.36
CA THR A 49 8.67 -26.94 1.91
C THR A 49 7.31 -27.46 1.45
N GLU A 50 6.72 -26.76 0.47
CA GLU A 50 5.48 -27.15 -0.20
C GLU A 50 5.62 -26.94 -1.72
N ARG A 51 4.67 -27.49 -2.48
CA ARG A 51 4.64 -27.33 -3.95
C ARG A 51 3.52 -26.36 -4.34
N ILE A 52 3.88 -25.29 -5.06
CA ILE A 52 2.95 -24.23 -5.50
C ILE A 52 3.17 -23.94 -6.98
N GLY A 53 2.10 -23.90 -7.77
CA GLY A 53 2.14 -23.58 -9.20
C GLY A 53 3.06 -24.49 -10.01
N GLY A 54 3.24 -25.74 -9.59
CA GLY A 54 4.13 -26.70 -10.25
C GLY A 54 5.59 -26.64 -9.80
N ARG A 55 5.95 -25.78 -8.82
CA ARG A 55 7.34 -25.55 -8.35
C ARG A 55 7.49 -25.81 -6.86
N ASP A 56 8.68 -26.23 -6.44
CA ASP A 56 9.01 -26.41 -5.04
C ASP A 56 9.34 -25.07 -4.37
N ALA A 57 8.74 -24.82 -3.23
CA ALA A 57 8.87 -23.58 -2.49
C ALA A 57 9.29 -23.80 -1.04
N PHE A 58 10.13 -22.92 -0.50
CA PHE A 58 10.29 -22.73 0.93
C PHE A 58 9.08 -22.03 1.50
N VAL A 59 8.64 -22.48 2.68
CA VAL A 59 7.54 -21.85 3.40
C VAL A 59 8.09 -21.04 4.57
N VAL A 60 7.85 -19.73 4.57
CA VAL A 60 8.33 -18.82 5.62
C VAL A 60 7.14 -18.09 6.22
N SER A 61 7.00 -18.16 7.55
CA SER A 61 6.03 -17.35 8.30
C SER A 61 6.71 -16.16 8.95
N LEU A 62 6.01 -15.03 8.94
CA LEU A 62 6.37 -13.82 9.68
C LEU A 62 5.28 -13.56 10.71
N THR A 63 5.61 -13.74 11.97
CA THR A 63 4.71 -13.45 13.10
C THR A 63 5.03 -12.06 13.62
N PRO A 64 4.05 -11.13 13.72
CA PRO A 64 4.28 -9.81 14.26
C PRO A 64 4.68 -9.87 15.73
N LYS A 65 5.53 -8.96 16.16
CA LYS A 65 5.97 -8.81 17.57
C LYS A 65 5.07 -7.89 18.38
N ASP A 66 4.11 -7.24 17.72
CA ASP A 66 3.13 -6.33 18.30
C ASP A 66 1.73 -6.54 17.67
N GLN A 67 0.74 -5.76 18.08
CA GLN A 67 -0.64 -5.81 17.58
C GLN A 67 -0.91 -4.76 16.49
N MET A 68 0.13 -4.17 15.90
CA MET A 68 0.00 -3.09 14.93
C MET A 68 0.08 -3.56 13.48
N ARG A 69 0.17 -4.89 13.25
CA ARG A 69 0.32 -5.48 11.92
C ARG A 69 -0.18 -6.91 11.89
N TYR A 70 -0.54 -7.37 10.70
CA TYR A 70 -0.91 -8.76 10.46
C TYR A 70 0.31 -9.66 10.31
N GLY A 71 0.13 -10.97 10.50
CA GLY A 71 1.11 -11.97 10.14
C GLY A 71 1.11 -12.27 8.64
N TYR A 72 2.20 -12.87 8.17
CA TYR A 72 2.32 -13.30 6.78
C TYR A 72 2.86 -14.71 6.68
N LYS A 73 2.45 -15.42 5.63
CA LYS A 73 3.05 -16.68 5.21
C LYS A 73 3.39 -16.58 3.72
N PHE A 74 4.65 -16.87 3.39
CA PHE A 74 5.20 -16.77 2.05
C PHE A 74 5.66 -18.12 1.55
N TRP A 75 5.43 -18.40 0.28
CA TRP A 75 5.97 -19.55 -0.43
C TRP A 75 6.92 -19.05 -1.50
N VAL A 76 8.21 -19.28 -1.26
CA VAL A 76 9.30 -18.74 -2.08
C VAL A 76 9.92 -19.87 -2.89
N ASP A 77 9.96 -19.73 -4.20
CA ASP A 77 10.57 -20.70 -5.12
C ASP A 77 12.00 -21.04 -4.70
N LYS A 78 12.33 -22.34 -4.65
CA LYS A 78 13.64 -22.78 -4.20
C LYS A 78 14.78 -22.45 -5.15
N GLU A 79 14.51 -22.36 -6.44
CA GLU A 79 15.51 -22.22 -7.48
C GLU A 79 15.79 -20.74 -7.80
N PHE A 80 14.73 -19.93 -7.93
CA PHE A 80 14.83 -18.54 -8.38
C PHE A 80 14.46 -17.50 -7.33
N GLY A 81 14.01 -17.93 -6.15
CA GLY A 81 13.60 -17.00 -5.09
C GLY A 81 12.32 -16.21 -5.40
N LEU A 82 11.52 -16.66 -6.37
CA LEU A 82 10.26 -15.98 -6.73
C LEU A 82 9.18 -16.24 -5.67
N LEU A 83 8.40 -15.23 -5.34
CA LEU A 83 7.24 -15.39 -4.48
C LEU A 83 6.11 -16.06 -5.26
N LEU A 84 5.79 -17.31 -4.91
CA LEU A 84 4.76 -18.12 -5.59
C LEU A 84 3.38 -17.98 -4.97
N LYS A 85 3.34 -17.74 -3.66
CA LYS A 85 2.11 -17.56 -2.90
C LYS A 85 2.37 -16.67 -1.69
N THR A 86 1.40 -15.86 -1.34
CA THR A 86 1.36 -15.09 -0.09
C THR A 86 0.02 -15.30 0.60
N MET A 87 0.03 -15.24 1.91
CA MET A 87 -1.15 -15.27 2.76
C MET A 87 -0.98 -14.25 3.88
N THR A 88 -1.99 -13.41 4.07
CA THR A 88 -2.09 -12.51 5.22
C THR A 88 -2.87 -13.22 6.31
N LEU A 89 -2.32 -13.21 7.52
CA LEU A 89 -2.87 -13.88 8.69
C LEU A 89 -3.41 -12.86 9.68
N GLY A 90 -4.66 -13.04 10.09
CA GLY A 90 -5.27 -12.24 11.13
C GLY A 90 -4.68 -12.50 12.52
N GLU A 91 -5.16 -11.75 13.50
CA GLU A 91 -4.68 -11.83 14.90
C GLU A 91 -4.87 -13.22 15.52
N ARG A 92 -5.86 -13.99 15.05
CA ARG A 92 -6.12 -15.36 15.50
C ARG A 92 -5.47 -16.44 14.63
N GLY A 93 -4.63 -16.02 13.66
CA GLY A 93 -3.97 -16.91 12.71
C GLY A 93 -4.86 -17.39 11.57
N ASP A 94 -6.06 -16.84 11.44
CA ASP A 94 -6.97 -17.08 10.32
C ASP A 94 -6.46 -16.40 9.04
N ALA A 95 -6.70 -17.02 7.88
CA ALA A 95 -6.33 -16.43 6.60
C ALA A 95 -7.31 -15.32 6.23
N LEU A 96 -6.84 -14.08 6.18
CA LEU A 96 -7.62 -12.92 5.75
C LEU A 96 -7.62 -12.77 4.23
N GLU A 97 -6.46 -12.97 3.63
CA GLU A 97 -6.25 -12.87 2.19
C GLU A 97 -5.20 -13.87 1.71
N GLN A 98 -5.33 -14.33 0.48
CA GLN A 98 -4.38 -15.22 -0.16
C GLN A 98 -4.27 -14.89 -1.65
N ILE A 99 -3.03 -14.78 -2.14
CA ILE A 99 -2.72 -14.65 -3.56
C ILE A 99 -1.72 -15.74 -3.94
N SER A 100 -1.95 -16.43 -5.05
CA SER A 100 -1.12 -17.56 -5.47
C SER A 100 -1.08 -17.68 -6.99
N PHE A 101 0.06 -18.08 -7.53
CA PHE A 101 0.10 -18.61 -8.89
C PHE A 101 -0.57 -20.00 -8.91
N SER A 102 -1.53 -20.19 -9.80
CA SER A 102 -2.09 -21.52 -10.09
C SER A 102 -1.12 -22.34 -10.94
N GLN A 103 -0.42 -21.68 -11.84
CA GLN A 103 0.62 -22.25 -12.71
C GLN A 103 1.65 -21.16 -13.01
N LEU A 104 2.94 -21.51 -12.97
CA LEU A 104 4.03 -20.63 -13.35
C LEU A 104 4.97 -21.35 -14.32
N THR A 105 5.19 -20.76 -15.48
CA THR A 105 6.18 -21.21 -16.46
C THR A 105 7.23 -20.13 -16.65
N LEU A 106 8.48 -20.46 -16.44
CA LEU A 106 9.61 -19.58 -16.72
C LEU A 106 10.01 -19.78 -18.18
N MET A 107 10.20 -18.70 -18.89
CA MET A 107 10.57 -18.71 -20.29
C MET A 107 11.88 -17.95 -20.50
N ASP A 108 12.81 -18.55 -21.23
CA ASP A 108 14.06 -17.90 -21.58
C ASP A 108 13.91 -17.04 -22.86
N GLY A 109 14.68 -15.95 -22.94
CA GLY A 109 14.87 -15.19 -24.16
C GLY A 109 13.65 -14.43 -24.70
N GLN A 110 12.76 -13.96 -23.81
CA GLN A 110 11.59 -13.21 -24.24
C GLN A 110 11.95 -11.83 -24.81
N ASN A 111 11.33 -11.49 -25.93
CA ASN A 111 11.43 -10.16 -26.50
C ASN A 111 10.69 -9.14 -25.62
N MET A 112 11.40 -8.17 -25.06
CA MET A 112 10.85 -7.11 -24.20
C MET A 112 9.79 -6.25 -24.93
N ASP A 113 9.75 -6.26 -26.24
CA ASP A 113 8.74 -5.56 -27.04
C ASP A 113 7.32 -6.11 -26.83
N TRP A 114 7.20 -7.34 -26.35
CA TRP A 114 5.91 -7.93 -25.98
C TRP A 114 5.20 -7.18 -24.84
N PHE A 115 5.97 -6.53 -23.98
CA PHE A 115 5.46 -5.78 -22.83
C PHE A 115 5.21 -4.31 -23.14
N LYS A 116 5.52 -3.86 -24.38
CA LYS A 116 5.19 -2.50 -24.80
C LYS A 116 3.71 -2.41 -25.14
N PRO A 117 3.01 -1.35 -24.67
CA PRO A 117 1.62 -1.14 -25.06
C PRO A 117 1.51 -1.00 -26.59
N LYS A 118 0.59 -1.75 -27.17
CA LYS A 118 0.28 -1.63 -28.60
C LYS A 118 -0.70 -0.48 -28.78
N PHE A 119 -0.22 0.62 -29.30
CA PHE A 119 -1.06 1.77 -29.64
C PHE A 119 -1.69 1.56 -31.01
N ASP A 120 -2.96 1.94 -31.12
CA ASP A 120 -3.62 2.07 -32.42
C ASP A 120 -3.24 3.44 -33.01
N PRO A 121 -2.47 3.51 -34.11
CA PRO A 121 -2.00 4.78 -34.66
C PRO A 121 -3.13 5.65 -35.24
N SER A 122 -4.33 5.09 -35.40
CA SER A 122 -5.52 5.83 -35.86
C SER A 122 -6.25 6.58 -34.75
N LYS A 123 -5.87 6.33 -33.46
CA LYS A 123 -6.53 6.90 -32.29
C LYS A 123 -5.66 7.95 -31.60
N SER A 124 -6.33 9.00 -31.13
CA SER A 124 -5.69 10.01 -30.28
C SER A 124 -5.87 9.63 -28.81
N TYR A 125 -4.75 9.42 -28.11
CA TYR A 125 -4.78 9.10 -26.67
C TYR A 125 -4.55 10.35 -25.84
N VAL A 126 -5.42 10.59 -24.87
CA VAL A 126 -5.23 11.65 -23.87
C VAL A 126 -4.23 11.15 -22.85
N MET A 127 -3.08 11.80 -22.76
CA MET A 127 -2.10 11.57 -21.69
C MET A 127 -2.57 12.32 -20.44
N ASP A 128 -3.05 11.57 -19.47
CA ASP A 128 -3.40 12.10 -18.16
C ASP A 128 -2.16 11.99 -17.25
N GLN A 129 -1.44 13.09 -17.08
CA GLN A 129 -0.31 13.18 -16.15
C GLN A 129 -0.78 13.74 -14.80
N GLU A 130 -1.92 13.31 -14.31
CA GLU A 130 -2.35 13.64 -12.97
C GLU A 130 -1.50 12.91 -11.92
N GLY A 131 -0.26 13.31 -11.83
CA GLY A 131 0.48 13.14 -10.59
C GLY A 131 -0.05 14.19 -9.60
N PRO A 132 -0.50 13.82 -8.37
CA PRO A 132 -0.83 14.83 -7.39
C PRO A 132 0.37 15.74 -7.20
N ALA A 133 0.10 17.04 -7.15
CA ALA A 133 1.13 18.03 -6.86
C ALA A 133 1.86 17.61 -5.57
N LYS A 134 3.17 17.40 -5.66
CA LYS A 134 3.96 17.18 -4.44
C LYS A 134 3.74 18.38 -3.54
N ALA A 135 3.27 18.12 -2.32
CA ALA A 135 3.22 19.17 -1.32
C ALA A 135 4.62 19.77 -1.19
N SER A 136 4.73 21.10 -1.33
CA SER A 136 5.98 21.79 -0.97
C SER A 136 6.23 21.56 0.53
N SER A 137 7.48 21.55 0.95
CA SER A 137 7.85 21.36 2.36
C SER A 137 7.23 22.42 3.30
N SER A 138 6.78 23.55 2.76
CA SER A 138 6.09 24.64 3.46
C SER A 138 4.60 24.36 3.74
N ASP A 139 3.99 23.38 3.07
CA ASP A 139 2.55 23.04 3.18
C ASP A 139 2.29 21.82 4.07
N MET A 140 3.28 21.38 4.84
CA MET A 140 3.17 20.21 5.72
C MET A 140 2.68 20.61 7.11
N ASP A 141 1.42 21.06 7.20
CA ASP A 141 0.82 21.47 8.45
C ASP A 141 0.46 20.30 9.37
N TRP A 142 0.48 19.06 8.86
CA TRP A 142 0.08 17.85 9.58
C TRP A 142 1.23 16.85 9.73
N ASP A 143 1.22 16.14 10.87
CA ASP A 143 2.14 15.03 11.13
C ASP A 143 1.46 13.95 11.99
N VAL A 144 2.10 12.78 12.09
CA VAL A 144 1.74 11.71 12.99
C VAL A 144 2.87 11.56 14.01
N THR A 145 2.61 11.91 15.25
CA THR A 145 3.68 12.12 16.26
C THR A 145 4.11 10.86 16.99
N GLN A 146 3.25 9.82 17.04
CA GLN A 146 3.51 8.58 17.80
C GLN A 146 3.34 7.38 16.88
N LEU A 147 4.36 7.12 16.03
CA LEU A 147 4.36 5.97 15.15
C LEU A 147 4.62 4.68 15.94
N PRO A 148 3.89 3.60 15.66
CA PRO A 148 4.26 2.27 16.13
C PRO A 148 5.65 1.89 15.66
N SER A 149 6.36 1.08 16.45
CA SER A 149 7.72 0.64 16.13
C SER A 149 7.81 0.06 14.72
N GLY A 150 8.85 0.44 13.97
CA GLY A 150 9.10 -0.03 12.61
C GLY A 150 8.36 0.73 11.51
N TYR A 151 7.28 1.46 11.81
CA TYR A 151 6.64 2.31 10.82
C TYR A 151 7.43 3.59 10.57
N ARG A 152 7.49 3.99 9.31
CA ARG A 152 8.09 5.26 8.87
C ARG A 152 7.20 5.93 7.85
N LYS A 153 7.22 7.24 7.78
CA LYS A 153 6.57 8.00 6.71
C LYS A 153 7.31 7.76 5.40
N VAL A 154 6.59 7.26 4.40
CA VAL A 154 7.12 6.96 3.06
C VAL A 154 6.87 8.09 2.09
N ASP A 155 5.67 8.69 2.17
CA ASP A 155 5.27 9.77 1.26
C ASP A 155 4.28 10.71 1.95
N GLN A 156 4.23 11.96 1.46
CA GLN A 156 3.22 12.94 1.81
C GLN A 156 2.90 13.81 0.60
N VAL A 157 1.63 13.88 0.26
CA VAL A 157 1.15 14.66 -0.89
C VAL A 157 -0.09 15.46 -0.51
N LYS A 158 -0.27 16.61 -1.16
CA LYS A 158 -1.49 17.40 -1.11
C LYS A 158 -2.10 17.38 -2.50
N GLN A 159 -3.31 16.90 -2.63
CA GLN A 159 -3.94 16.73 -3.94
C GLN A 159 -5.35 17.30 -3.97
N SER A 160 -5.69 17.91 -5.08
CA SER A 160 -7.07 18.27 -5.36
C SER A 160 -7.83 17.04 -5.83
N VAL A 161 -8.94 16.72 -5.18
CA VAL A 161 -9.81 15.59 -5.54
C VAL A 161 -10.99 16.15 -6.31
N GLN A 162 -11.29 15.59 -7.47
CA GLN A 162 -12.42 16.01 -8.30
C GLN A 162 -13.73 15.93 -7.48
N GLY A 163 -14.49 17.02 -7.48
CA GLY A 163 -15.73 17.14 -6.68
C GLY A 163 -15.52 17.58 -5.22
N LYS A 164 -14.27 17.77 -4.76
CA LYS A 164 -13.96 18.37 -3.46
C LYS A 164 -13.41 19.78 -3.67
N GLY A 165 -14.01 20.78 -3.01
CA GLY A 165 -13.62 22.19 -3.16
C GLY A 165 -12.28 22.53 -2.48
N LEU A 166 -11.72 21.65 -1.64
CA LEU A 166 -10.50 21.86 -0.89
C LEU A 166 -9.55 20.65 -1.06
N PRO A 167 -8.24 20.89 -1.03
CA PRO A 167 -7.26 19.83 -1.21
C PRO A 167 -7.26 18.85 -0.02
N VAL A 168 -6.95 17.60 -0.31
CA VAL A 168 -6.78 16.52 0.66
C VAL A 168 -5.29 16.28 0.88
N THR A 169 -4.85 16.26 2.14
CA THR A 169 -3.51 15.81 2.48
C THR A 169 -3.52 14.30 2.67
N GLN A 170 -2.65 13.60 1.99
CA GLN A 170 -2.41 12.17 2.16
C GLN A 170 -1.00 11.95 2.69
N MET A 171 -0.86 11.18 3.76
CA MET A 171 0.40 10.65 4.27
C MET A 171 0.39 9.13 4.17
N ILE A 172 1.49 8.55 3.73
CA ILE A 172 1.68 7.10 3.62
C ILE A 172 2.77 6.66 4.58
N PHE A 173 2.47 5.66 5.38
CA PHE A 173 3.39 5.04 6.32
C PHE A 173 3.54 3.57 6.00
N SER A 174 4.74 3.01 6.19
CA SER A 174 4.99 1.59 5.98
C SER A 174 6.11 1.10 6.91
N ASP A 175 6.03 -0.18 7.28
CA ASP A 175 7.10 -0.92 7.95
C ASP A 175 7.91 -1.80 6.98
N GLY A 176 7.57 -1.73 5.69
CA GLY A 176 8.17 -2.51 4.61
C GLY A 176 7.26 -3.62 4.06
N LEU A 177 6.28 -4.10 4.83
CA LEU A 177 5.23 -5.03 4.38
C LEU A 177 3.84 -4.40 4.49
N ALA A 178 3.47 -3.97 5.70
CA ALA A 178 2.22 -3.27 5.92
C ALA A 178 2.31 -1.80 5.50
N SER A 179 1.20 -1.26 5.01
CA SER A 179 1.08 0.15 4.64
C SER A 179 -0.20 0.76 5.21
N ILE A 180 -0.09 1.99 5.67
CA ILE A 180 -1.20 2.77 6.22
C ILE A 180 -1.23 4.12 5.50
N SER A 181 -2.41 4.49 5.02
CA SER A 181 -2.69 5.81 4.44
C SER A 181 -3.52 6.65 5.41
N VAL A 182 -3.07 7.86 5.67
CA VAL A 182 -3.78 8.87 6.47
C VAL A 182 -4.24 9.97 5.54
N PHE A 183 -5.54 10.21 5.48
CA PHE A 183 -6.15 11.27 4.70
C PHE A 183 -6.71 12.34 5.62
N ILE A 184 -6.42 13.59 5.33
CA ILE A 184 -6.89 14.74 6.09
C ILE A 184 -7.51 15.74 5.13
N GLU A 185 -8.79 16.06 5.37
CA GLU A 185 -9.53 17.01 4.56
C GLU A 185 -10.31 17.99 5.44
N PRO A 186 -10.39 19.28 5.08
CA PRO A 186 -11.22 20.22 5.79
C PRO A 186 -12.70 19.80 5.76
N LEU A 187 -13.39 19.88 6.90
CA LEU A 187 -14.83 19.64 6.96
C LEU A 187 -15.59 20.81 6.35
N GLY A 188 -16.31 20.54 5.26
CA GLY A 188 -17.20 21.52 4.63
C GLY A 188 -18.38 21.86 5.55
N LYS A 189 -18.93 23.10 5.42
CA LYS A 189 -20.14 23.50 6.15
C LYS A 189 -21.31 22.58 5.80
N GLY A 190 -21.96 22.01 6.82
CA GLY A 190 -23.12 21.12 6.66
C GLY A 190 -22.79 19.67 6.29
N VAL A 191 -21.52 19.31 6.14
CA VAL A 191 -21.10 17.94 5.92
C VAL A 191 -21.10 17.17 7.25
N ARG A 192 -21.79 16.04 7.31
CA ARG A 192 -21.73 15.14 8.45
C ARG A 192 -20.40 14.40 8.47
N PRO A 193 -19.61 14.50 9.55
CA PRO A 193 -18.34 13.79 9.63
C PRO A 193 -18.57 12.28 9.73
N LYS A 194 -17.63 11.52 9.19
CA LYS A 194 -17.50 10.07 9.43
C LYS A 194 -16.71 9.89 10.72
N ILE A 195 -17.20 9.05 11.62
CA ILE A 195 -16.54 8.76 12.90
C ILE A 195 -16.65 7.27 13.20
N GLY A 196 -15.57 6.70 13.71
CA GLY A 196 -15.51 5.32 14.16
C GLY A 196 -14.80 4.39 13.20
N HIS A 197 -14.89 3.10 13.49
CA HIS A 197 -14.24 2.01 12.79
C HIS A 197 -15.18 1.35 11.79
N THR A 198 -14.62 0.91 10.67
CA THR A 198 -15.29 0.08 9.66
C THR A 198 -14.25 -0.86 9.06
N VAL A 199 -14.66 -2.06 8.67
CA VAL A 199 -13.79 -3.06 8.04
C VAL A 199 -14.40 -3.57 6.74
N VAL A 200 -13.55 -3.77 5.72
CA VAL A 200 -13.91 -4.40 4.45
C VAL A 200 -12.81 -5.39 4.06
N GLY A 201 -13.10 -6.69 4.14
CA GLY A 201 -12.09 -7.74 3.97
C GLY A 201 -10.98 -7.63 5.01
N ALA A 202 -9.72 -7.56 4.58
CA ALA A 202 -8.56 -7.34 5.43
C ALA A 202 -8.28 -5.85 5.75
N THR A 203 -8.99 -4.92 5.08
CA THR A 203 -8.75 -3.49 5.19
C THR A 203 -9.57 -2.89 6.32
N ASN A 204 -8.90 -2.28 7.28
CA ASN A 204 -9.51 -1.50 8.35
C ASN A 204 -9.49 -0.01 8.02
N PHE A 205 -10.57 0.66 8.43
CA PHE A 205 -10.79 2.10 8.29
C PHE A 205 -11.10 2.66 9.66
N PHE A 206 -10.47 3.74 10.03
CA PHE A 206 -10.84 4.51 11.21
C PHE A 206 -10.95 5.99 10.87
N ALA A 207 -12.01 6.64 11.33
CA ALA A 207 -12.28 8.02 11.03
C ALA A 207 -12.60 8.81 12.30
N LEU A 208 -12.08 10.04 12.39
CA LEU A 208 -12.37 10.99 13.45
C LEU A 208 -12.33 12.43 12.90
N VAL A 209 -12.73 13.36 13.75
CA VAL A 209 -12.59 14.80 13.48
C VAL A 209 -11.49 15.36 14.37
N ASN A 210 -10.56 16.08 13.79
CA ASN A 210 -9.48 16.77 14.48
C ASN A 210 -9.35 18.20 13.94
N GLU A 211 -9.46 19.22 14.82
CA GLU A 211 -9.32 20.64 14.49
C GLU A 211 -10.09 21.07 13.21
N GLY A 212 -11.37 20.68 13.12
CA GLY A 212 -12.23 21.02 11.98
C GLY A 212 -11.92 20.27 10.67
N HIS A 213 -11.08 19.22 10.75
CA HIS A 213 -10.74 18.36 9.62
C HIS A 213 -11.26 16.94 9.84
N GLN A 214 -11.72 16.33 8.78
CA GLN A 214 -11.95 14.88 8.74
C GLN A 214 -10.60 14.19 8.60
N VAL A 215 -10.26 13.34 9.55
CA VAL A 215 -9.12 12.42 9.48
C VAL A 215 -9.67 11.04 9.16
N MET A 216 -9.11 10.38 8.16
CA MET A 216 -9.42 8.99 7.80
C MET A 216 -8.13 8.21 7.66
N VAL A 217 -8.01 7.10 8.37
CA VAL A 217 -6.88 6.18 8.32
C VAL A 217 -7.34 4.86 7.71
N ILE A 218 -6.58 4.35 6.76
CA ILE A 218 -6.91 3.14 5.99
C ILE A 218 -5.67 2.27 5.90
N GLY A 219 -5.83 0.96 6.14
CA GLY A 219 -4.74 0.01 5.96
C GLY A 219 -5.18 -1.45 6.09
N GLU A 220 -4.43 -2.34 5.47
CA GLU A 220 -4.52 -3.78 5.70
C GLU A 220 -3.70 -4.16 6.93
N VAL A 221 -4.18 -3.69 8.07
CA VAL A 221 -3.58 -3.81 9.40
C VAL A 221 -4.69 -3.96 10.44
N PRO A 222 -4.42 -4.46 11.66
CA PRO A 222 -5.42 -4.54 12.72
C PRO A 222 -6.07 -3.20 13.05
N GLU A 223 -7.30 -3.24 13.61
CA GLU A 223 -8.05 -2.07 14.07
C GLU A 223 -7.23 -1.17 15.04
N ALA A 224 -6.45 -1.79 15.91
CA ALA A 224 -5.59 -1.09 16.86
C ALA A 224 -4.60 -0.14 16.14
N ALA A 225 -4.06 -0.55 15.00
CA ALA A 225 -3.12 0.26 14.23
C ALA A 225 -3.80 1.49 13.63
N VAL A 226 -4.92 1.32 12.89
CA VAL A 226 -5.61 2.46 12.28
C VAL A 226 -6.12 3.44 13.33
N THR A 227 -6.56 2.94 14.49
CA THR A 227 -7.00 3.76 15.62
C THR A 227 -5.84 4.55 16.23
N GLN A 228 -4.68 3.91 16.46
CA GLN A 228 -3.50 4.59 17.00
C GLN A 228 -3.01 5.68 16.04
N PHE A 229 -2.91 5.37 14.74
CA PHE A 229 -2.49 6.37 13.75
C PHE A 229 -3.44 7.57 13.70
N ALA A 230 -4.76 7.35 13.73
CA ALA A 230 -5.74 8.43 13.68
C ALA A 230 -5.62 9.35 14.91
N ASN A 231 -5.48 8.77 16.11
CA ASN A 231 -5.34 9.54 17.35
C ASN A 231 -3.99 10.26 17.47
N ALA A 232 -2.96 9.81 16.73
CA ALA A 232 -1.64 10.43 16.72
C ALA A 232 -1.48 11.55 15.68
N VAL A 233 -2.50 11.82 14.85
CA VAL A 233 -2.52 12.93 13.92
C VAL A 233 -2.53 14.26 14.66
N SER A 234 -1.59 15.13 14.37
CA SER A 234 -1.46 16.45 14.98
C SER A 234 -1.22 17.54 13.94
N PHE A 235 -1.78 18.72 14.19
CA PHE A 235 -1.52 19.92 13.40
C PHE A 235 -0.25 20.60 13.93
N LYS A 236 0.67 20.91 13.02
CA LYS A 236 1.87 21.68 13.39
C LYS A 236 1.49 23.16 13.51
N SER A 237 1.26 23.62 14.72
CA SER A 237 1.14 25.07 14.94
C SER A 237 2.41 25.76 14.46
N LYS A 238 2.30 26.71 13.54
CA LYS A 238 3.43 27.60 13.22
C LYS A 238 3.82 28.35 14.48
N LYS A 239 5.01 28.07 15.02
CA LYS A 239 5.64 28.94 16.02
C LYS A 239 6.05 30.25 15.38
#